data_5f532c86db3740d54085ed9f7e92e4a8
#
_entry.id   5f532c86db3740d54085ed9f7e92e4a8
#
_cell.length_a   1.000
_cell.length_b   1.000
_cell.length_c   1.000
_cell.angle_alpha   90.00
_cell.angle_beta   90.00
_cell.angle_gamma   90.00
#
_symmetry.space_group_name_H-M   'P 1'
#
loop_
_entity.id
_entity.type
_entity.pdbx_description
1 polymer ?
#
loop_
_entity_poly.entity_id
_entity_poly.type
_entity_poly.pdbx_seq_one_letter_code
_entity_poly.pdbx_strand_id
1 'polypeptide(L)'
;MEKKKILLLLSKFSDFKSRAIGFLTGFYFTHASIGLGEDKNTFYSFVDKGFIVEKISRYVRPDKTSAPCELYEAEVSDEVYEEVKDTLSGFVKRKASLHYSLPGLLLSLLHIPHKSRRRFFCSQFVAEVLGKCRAARLKKSSSLYFPRDLRKMPEMRMIFRGNMKGMLDQFHPELAVS
;
A
#
# COMPACT_ATOMS: atom_id res chain seq x y z
N MET A 1 -14.25 -13.58 -19.48
CA MET A 1 -12.96 -12.89 -19.27
C MET A 1 -12.77 -12.70 -17.76
N GLU A 2 -11.64 -13.13 -17.24
CA GLU A 2 -11.33 -12.93 -15.83
C GLU A 2 -11.01 -11.44 -15.60
N LYS A 3 -11.70 -10.79 -14.66
CA LYS A 3 -11.49 -9.37 -14.37
C LYS A 3 -10.12 -9.17 -13.76
N LYS A 4 -9.41 -8.16 -14.21
CA LYS A 4 -8.13 -7.74 -13.63
C LYS A 4 -8.34 -7.16 -12.25
N LYS A 5 -7.34 -7.31 -11.38
CA LYS A 5 -7.44 -6.91 -9.96
C LYS A 5 -6.28 -6.03 -9.55
N ILE A 6 -6.59 -4.98 -8.78
CA ILE A 6 -5.60 -4.18 -8.07
C ILE A 6 -5.67 -4.55 -6.59
N LEU A 7 -4.53 -4.68 -5.95
CA LEU A 7 -4.40 -5.10 -4.56
C LEU A 7 -4.06 -3.91 -3.65
N LEU A 8 -4.66 -3.89 -2.47
CA LEU A 8 -4.29 -3.00 -1.36
C LEU A 8 -3.86 -3.87 -0.18
N LEU A 9 -2.62 -3.76 0.25
CA LEU A 9 -2.09 -4.39 1.45
C LEU A 9 -1.98 -3.35 2.57
N LEU A 10 -2.63 -3.61 3.69
CA LEU A 10 -2.46 -2.86 4.94
C LEU A 10 -1.67 -3.71 5.92
N SER A 11 -0.65 -3.13 6.54
CA SER A 11 0.22 -3.84 7.47
C SER A 11 0.61 -3.00 8.67
N LYS A 12 0.98 -3.69 9.76
CA LYS A 12 1.48 -3.09 10.98
C LYS A 12 2.93 -3.48 11.17
N PHE A 13 3.85 -2.55 10.92
CA PHE A 13 5.24 -2.74 11.27
C PHE A 13 5.51 -2.38 12.74
N SER A 14 6.46 -3.08 13.36
CA SER A 14 6.79 -2.93 14.78
C SER A 14 7.93 -1.93 15.05
N ASP A 15 8.45 -1.26 14.02
CA ASP A 15 9.51 -0.27 14.17
C ASP A 15 9.04 0.99 14.94
N PHE A 16 9.98 1.69 15.55
CA PHE A 16 9.68 2.85 16.41
C PHE A 16 8.89 3.94 15.68
N LYS A 17 9.21 4.22 14.41
CA LYS A 17 8.53 5.25 13.61
C LYS A 17 7.08 4.86 13.33
N SER A 18 6.82 3.62 12.95
CA SER A 18 5.46 3.10 12.72
C SER A 18 4.64 3.11 14.00
N ARG A 19 5.26 2.82 15.16
CA ARG A 19 4.60 2.91 16.48
C ARG A 19 4.23 4.35 16.82
N ALA A 20 5.12 5.32 16.57
CA ALA A 20 4.84 6.73 16.78
C ALA A 20 3.70 7.23 15.90
N ILE A 21 3.68 6.87 14.59
CA ILE A 21 2.59 7.17 13.67
C ILE A 21 1.28 6.54 14.15
N GLY A 22 1.30 5.28 14.54
CA GLY A 22 0.12 4.57 15.07
C GLY A 22 -0.43 5.24 16.33
N PHE A 23 0.44 5.67 17.25
CA PHE A 23 0.04 6.41 18.46
C PHE A 23 -0.57 7.77 18.14
N LEU A 24 0.06 8.55 17.25
CA LEU A 24 -0.41 9.88 16.84
C LEU A 24 -1.73 9.81 16.05
N THR A 25 -1.93 8.78 15.26
CA THR A 25 -3.11 8.64 14.39
C THR A 25 -4.22 7.79 14.99
N GLY A 26 -3.93 7.03 16.05
CA GLY A 26 -4.84 6.04 16.63
C GLY A 26 -5.15 4.86 15.68
N PHE A 27 -4.33 4.64 14.64
CA PHE A 27 -4.59 3.61 13.62
C PHE A 27 -3.84 2.34 13.91
N TYR A 28 -4.55 1.21 13.78
CA TYR A 28 -3.96 -0.11 13.97
C TYR A 28 -2.93 -0.43 12.86
N PHE A 29 -3.32 -0.22 11.59
CA PHE A 29 -2.42 -0.37 10.45
C PHE A 29 -1.74 0.96 10.14
N THR A 30 -0.43 0.95 10.09
CA THR A 30 0.42 2.14 9.92
C THR A 30 1.04 2.22 8.54
N HIS A 31 0.89 1.18 7.72
CA HIS A 31 1.47 1.10 6.38
C HIS A 31 0.44 0.63 5.36
N ALA A 32 0.54 1.16 4.15
CA ALA A 32 -0.29 0.81 3.01
C ALA A 32 0.58 0.63 1.76
N SER A 33 0.31 -0.43 1.00
CA SER A 33 1.00 -0.75 -0.25
C SER A 33 0.00 -1.14 -1.32
N ILE A 34 0.32 -0.85 -2.58
CA ILE A 34 -0.48 -1.23 -3.73
C ILE A 34 0.23 -2.34 -4.52
N GLY A 35 -0.53 -3.31 -5.05
CA GLY A 35 -0.03 -4.41 -5.86
C GLY A 35 -0.91 -4.70 -7.06
N LEU A 36 -0.43 -5.57 -7.94
CA LEU A 36 -1.16 -6.11 -9.09
C LEU A 36 -1.69 -7.51 -8.74
N GLY A 37 -2.91 -7.83 -9.14
CA GLY A 37 -3.59 -9.06 -8.74
C GLY A 37 -2.92 -10.36 -9.17
N GLU A 38 -2.04 -10.29 -10.15
CA GLU A 38 -1.28 -11.43 -10.67
C GLU A 38 -0.20 -11.93 -9.68
N ASP A 39 0.34 -11.02 -8.85
CA ASP A 39 1.38 -11.34 -7.88
C ASP A 39 1.06 -10.74 -6.49
N LYS A 40 0.62 -11.60 -5.57
CA LYS A 40 0.33 -11.22 -4.18
C LYS A 40 1.56 -11.20 -3.27
N ASN A 41 2.75 -11.31 -3.83
CA ASN A 41 4.03 -11.17 -3.13
C ASN A 41 4.71 -9.83 -3.36
N THR A 42 4.42 -9.14 -4.50
CA THR A 42 5.06 -7.87 -4.86
C THR A 42 4.11 -6.69 -4.68
N PHE A 43 4.54 -5.72 -3.87
CA PHE A 43 3.81 -4.48 -3.60
C PHE A 43 4.71 -3.26 -3.75
N TYR A 44 4.09 -2.10 -3.90
CA TYR A 44 4.74 -0.82 -4.11
C TYR A 44 4.29 0.17 -3.03
N SER A 45 5.23 0.90 -2.43
CA SER A 45 4.92 1.84 -1.36
C SER A 45 6.02 2.88 -1.15
N PHE A 46 5.83 3.72 -0.13
CA PHE A 46 6.82 4.64 0.40
C PHE A 46 7.11 4.35 1.87
N VAL A 47 8.38 4.29 2.21
CA VAL A 47 8.91 4.22 3.58
C VAL A 47 9.88 5.38 3.79
N ASP A 48 10.44 5.52 4.99
CA ASP A 48 11.37 6.61 5.33
C ASP A 48 12.55 6.78 4.33
N LYS A 49 12.97 5.69 3.69
CA LYS A 49 14.01 5.68 2.64
C LYS A 49 13.50 6.09 1.25
N GLY A 50 12.22 6.42 1.10
CA GLY A 50 11.58 6.78 -0.17
C GLY A 50 10.75 5.65 -0.76
N PHE A 51 10.63 5.63 -2.10
CA PHE A 51 9.85 4.62 -2.83
C PHE A 51 10.50 3.24 -2.77
N ILE A 52 9.70 2.22 -2.47
CA ILE A 52 10.17 0.82 -2.43
C ILE A 52 9.28 -0.11 -3.24
N VAL A 53 9.89 -1.20 -3.69
CA VAL A 53 9.20 -2.40 -4.16
C VAL A 53 9.37 -3.45 -3.07
N GLU A 54 8.27 -3.81 -2.44
CA GLU A 54 8.23 -4.76 -1.33
C GLU A 54 7.98 -6.16 -1.87
N LYS A 55 8.75 -7.13 -1.39
CA LYS A 55 8.44 -8.56 -1.52
C LYS A 55 8.08 -9.10 -0.16
N ILE A 56 6.84 -9.56 0.01
CA ILE A 56 6.31 -10.01 1.31
C ILE A 56 7.11 -11.20 1.85
N SER A 57 7.56 -12.10 0.97
CA SER A 57 8.42 -13.23 1.33
C SER A 57 9.72 -12.83 2.05
N ARG A 58 10.22 -11.61 1.85
CA ARG A 58 11.41 -11.10 2.55
C ARG A 58 11.14 -10.64 4.00
N TYR A 59 9.88 -10.40 4.35
CA TYR A 59 9.47 -10.00 5.71
C TYR A 59 9.09 -11.20 6.58
N VAL A 60 8.81 -12.34 5.96
CA VAL A 60 8.49 -13.58 6.67
C VAL A 60 9.79 -14.30 7.02
N ARG A 61 10.03 -14.49 8.33
CA ARG A 61 11.19 -15.20 8.86
C ARG A 61 10.72 -16.27 9.84
N PRO A 62 11.33 -17.47 9.84
CA PRO A 62 10.94 -18.54 10.74
C PRO A 62 11.07 -18.20 12.22
N ASP A 63 12.04 -17.35 12.57
CA ASP A 63 12.41 -16.96 13.93
C ASP A 63 11.67 -15.71 14.45
N LYS A 64 10.79 -15.10 13.66
CA LYS A 64 10.11 -13.85 14.03
C LYS A 64 8.60 -13.93 13.87
N THR A 65 7.90 -13.24 14.79
CA THR A 65 6.46 -13.02 14.67
C THR A 65 6.17 -12.20 13.40
N SER A 66 5.37 -12.76 12.51
CA SER A 66 5.01 -12.13 11.26
C SER A 66 4.03 -10.98 11.49
N ALA A 67 4.24 -9.87 10.77
CA ALA A 67 3.45 -8.65 10.92
C ALA A 67 1.97 -8.89 10.57
N PRO A 68 1.02 -8.38 11.39
CA PRO A 68 -0.40 -8.40 11.06
C PRO A 68 -0.67 -7.65 9.76
N CYS A 69 -1.57 -8.19 8.94
CA CYS A 69 -1.97 -7.57 7.68
C CYS A 69 -3.42 -7.86 7.29
N GLU A 70 -3.95 -6.99 6.44
CA GLU A 70 -5.19 -7.18 5.69
C GLU A 70 -4.91 -6.97 4.21
N LEU A 71 -5.44 -7.87 3.36
CA LEU A 71 -5.34 -7.76 1.91
C LEU A 71 -6.73 -7.52 1.33
N TYR A 72 -6.81 -6.52 0.47
CA TYR A 72 -8.00 -6.14 -0.27
C TYR A 72 -7.74 -6.22 -1.77
N GLU A 73 -8.81 -6.40 -2.54
CA GLU A 73 -8.77 -6.32 -4.00
C GLU A 73 -9.86 -5.40 -4.52
N ALA A 74 -9.58 -4.72 -5.65
CA ALA A 74 -10.55 -4.02 -6.48
C ALA A 74 -10.54 -4.62 -7.88
N GLU A 75 -11.72 -4.97 -8.40
CA GLU A 75 -11.88 -5.39 -9.78
C GLU A 75 -11.89 -4.16 -10.70
N VAL A 76 -11.10 -4.20 -11.76
CA VAL A 76 -10.95 -3.09 -12.71
C VAL A 76 -11.00 -3.58 -14.16
N SER A 77 -11.21 -2.65 -15.10
CA SER A 77 -11.06 -2.96 -16.53
C SER A 77 -9.60 -3.16 -16.92
N ASP A 78 -9.37 -3.78 -18.07
CA ASP A 78 -8.01 -4.00 -18.57
C ASP A 78 -7.27 -2.68 -18.80
N GLU A 79 -7.96 -1.62 -19.28
CA GLU A 79 -7.37 -0.30 -19.48
C GLU A 79 -6.89 0.32 -18.15
N VAL A 80 -7.73 0.25 -17.11
CA VAL A 80 -7.38 0.76 -15.76
C VAL A 80 -6.22 -0.03 -15.17
N TYR A 81 -6.20 -1.35 -15.37
CA TYR A 81 -5.12 -2.20 -14.90
C TYR A 81 -3.78 -1.82 -15.54
N GLU A 82 -3.75 -1.69 -16.88
CA GLU A 82 -2.53 -1.30 -17.59
C GLU A 82 -2.09 0.14 -17.21
N GLU A 83 -3.03 1.08 -17.01
CA GLU A 83 -2.70 2.43 -16.52
C GLU A 83 -2.05 2.41 -15.12
N VAL A 84 -2.53 1.56 -14.21
CA VAL A 84 -1.90 1.36 -12.90
C VAL A 84 -0.50 0.78 -13.05
N LYS A 85 -0.34 -0.28 -13.84
CA LYS A 85 0.93 -0.96 -14.11
C LYS A 85 1.97 0.01 -14.69
N ASP A 86 1.59 0.82 -15.68
CA ASP A 86 2.46 1.83 -16.29
C ASP A 86 2.82 2.93 -15.29
N THR A 87 1.86 3.37 -14.48
CA THR A 87 2.11 4.35 -13.42
C THR A 87 3.13 3.82 -12.41
N LEU A 88 2.96 2.57 -11.93
CA LEU A 88 3.91 1.93 -11.02
C LEU A 88 5.30 1.77 -11.65
N SER A 89 5.37 1.36 -12.93
CA SER A 89 6.62 1.29 -13.70
C SER A 89 7.32 2.64 -13.77
N GLY A 90 6.55 3.72 -13.97
CA GLY A 90 7.06 5.09 -13.94
C GLY A 90 7.66 5.48 -12.58
N PHE A 91 7.08 5.03 -11.47
CA PHE A 91 7.65 5.24 -10.13
C PHE A 91 8.94 4.43 -9.94
N VAL A 92 8.98 3.17 -10.40
CA VAL A 92 10.20 2.34 -10.36
C VAL A 92 11.35 3.01 -11.09
N LYS A 93 11.12 3.52 -12.31
CA LYS A 93 12.15 4.21 -13.13
C LYS A 93 12.70 5.47 -12.44
N ARG A 94 11.89 6.16 -11.66
CA ARG A 94 12.27 7.41 -10.95
C ARG A 94 12.62 7.21 -9.48
N LYS A 95 12.78 5.97 -9.02
CA LYS A 95 12.95 5.60 -7.61
C LYS A 95 13.98 6.46 -6.87
N ALA A 96 15.14 6.73 -7.49
CA ALA A 96 16.23 7.51 -6.88
C ALA A 96 15.86 8.97 -6.56
N SER A 97 14.84 9.53 -7.24
CA SER A 97 14.37 10.92 -7.04
C SER A 97 13.13 11.04 -6.16
N LEU A 98 12.66 9.94 -5.59
CA LEU A 98 11.43 9.86 -4.82
C LEU A 98 11.73 9.72 -3.33
N HIS A 99 11.15 10.58 -2.50
CA HIS A 99 11.44 10.67 -1.08
C HIS A 99 10.17 10.53 -0.24
N TYR A 100 10.32 10.11 1.02
CA TYR A 100 9.23 10.10 1.98
C TYR A 100 8.85 11.53 2.40
N SER A 101 7.55 11.77 2.57
CA SER A 101 7.02 13.08 2.96
C SER A 101 6.57 13.11 4.41
N LEU A 102 7.50 13.25 5.36
CA LEU A 102 7.13 13.47 6.76
C LEU A 102 6.35 14.80 6.96
N PRO A 103 6.75 15.94 6.35
CA PRO A 103 5.94 17.16 6.43
C PRO A 103 4.52 16.97 5.85
N GLY A 104 4.40 16.25 4.73
CA GLY A 104 3.08 15.96 4.14
C GLY A 104 2.20 15.13 5.06
N LEU A 105 2.77 14.16 5.76
CA LEU A 105 2.06 13.37 6.78
C LEU A 105 1.55 14.25 7.94
N LEU A 106 2.39 15.15 8.45
CA LEU A 106 2.02 16.09 9.52
C LEU A 106 0.91 17.05 9.06
N LEU A 107 1.02 17.62 7.86
CA LEU A 107 -0.04 18.46 7.28
C LEU A 107 -1.35 17.68 7.12
N SER A 108 -1.28 16.42 6.71
CA SER A 108 -2.45 15.54 6.59
C SER A 108 -3.14 15.32 7.94
N LEU A 109 -2.39 15.19 9.04
CA LEU A 109 -2.95 15.10 10.40
C LEU A 109 -3.71 16.40 10.79
N LEU A 110 -3.27 17.54 10.30
CA LEU A 110 -3.94 18.83 10.46
C LEU A 110 -5.06 19.07 9.43
N HIS A 111 -5.39 18.06 8.60
CA HIS A 111 -6.35 18.15 7.49
C HIS A 111 -5.99 19.19 6.42
N ILE A 112 -4.72 19.53 6.27
CA ILE A 112 -4.22 20.46 5.27
C ILE A 112 -3.77 19.68 4.04
N PRO A 113 -4.43 19.82 2.86
CA PRO A 113 -4.04 19.15 1.64
C PRO A 113 -2.65 19.58 1.19
N HIS A 114 -1.83 18.62 0.80
CA HIS A 114 -0.48 18.85 0.30
C HIS A 114 -0.23 18.04 -0.97
N LYS A 115 0.33 18.65 -1.99
CA LYS A 115 0.72 17.97 -3.23
C LYS A 115 2.21 18.10 -3.48
N SER A 116 2.84 17.00 -3.84
CA SER A 116 4.23 16.94 -4.29
C SER A 116 4.37 15.94 -5.43
N ARG A 117 5.28 16.20 -6.37
CA ARG A 117 5.58 15.28 -7.48
C ARG A 117 6.63 14.21 -7.11
N ARG A 118 7.37 14.44 -6.01
CA ARG A 118 8.53 13.61 -5.62
C ARG A 118 8.49 13.14 -4.16
N ARG A 119 7.52 13.62 -3.37
CA ARG A 119 7.43 13.32 -1.94
C ARG A 119 6.05 12.81 -1.58
N PHE A 120 6.00 11.61 -1.06
CA PHE A 120 4.77 10.94 -0.67
C PHE A 120 4.95 10.23 0.67
N PHE A 121 3.88 10.06 1.42
CA PHE A 121 3.79 9.02 2.45
C PHE A 121 2.95 7.84 1.90
N CYS A 122 3.03 6.67 2.53
CA CYS A 122 2.54 5.40 1.98
C CYS A 122 1.07 5.46 1.49
N SER A 123 0.13 5.86 2.34
CA SER A 123 -1.30 5.90 1.98
C SER A 123 -1.65 7.01 1.01
N GLN A 124 -0.93 8.14 1.02
CA GLN A 124 -1.06 9.18 -0.01
C GLN A 124 -0.70 8.63 -1.39
N PHE A 125 0.43 7.92 -1.48
CA PHE A 125 0.88 7.31 -2.73
C PHE A 125 -0.17 6.33 -3.28
N VAL A 126 -0.67 5.43 -2.43
CA VAL A 126 -1.71 4.46 -2.84
C VAL A 126 -2.96 5.19 -3.33
N ALA A 127 -3.46 6.18 -2.57
CA ALA A 127 -4.62 6.98 -2.97
C ALA A 127 -4.39 7.72 -4.29
N GLU A 128 -3.18 8.30 -4.49
CA GLU A 128 -2.82 9.00 -5.73
C GLU A 128 -2.86 8.07 -6.93
N VAL A 129 -2.30 6.87 -6.84
CA VAL A 129 -2.33 5.87 -7.93
C VAL A 129 -3.77 5.43 -8.21
N LEU A 130 -4.52 5.06 -7.19
CA LEU A 130 -5.91 4.62 -7.35
C LEU A 130 -6.79 5.69 -7.98
N GLY A 131 -6.67 6.94 -7.52
CA GLY A 131 -7.47 8.04 -8.04
C GLY A 131 -7.06 8.49 -9.44
N LYS A 132 -5.76 8.60 -9.71
CA LYS A 132 -5.23 9.00 -11.01
C LYS A 132 -5.63 8.02 -12.11
N CYS A 133 -5.48 6.73 -11.85
CA CYS A 133 -5.82 5.65 -12.79
C CYS A 133 -7.31 5.27 -12.75
N ARG A 134 -8.14 5.99 -12.01
CA ARG A 134 -9.59 5.73 -11.87
C ARG A 134 -9.93 4.32 -11.36
N ALA A 135 -8.99 3.67 -10.69
CA ALA A 135 -9.21 2.38 -10.04
C ALA A 135 -10.11 2.50 -8.78
N ALA A 136 -10.17 3.70 -8.18
CA ALA A 136 -11.12 4.03 -7.13
C ALA A 136 -11.48 5.52 -7.16
N ARG A 137 -12.69 5.86 -6.70
CA ARG A 137 -13.16 7.24 -6.64
C ARG A 137 -12.74 7.91 -5.33
N LEU A 138 -11.87 8.92 -5.42
CA LEU A 138 -11.47 9.70 -4.26
C LEU A 138 -12.55 10.74 -3.88
N LYS A 139 -12.91 10.79 -2.59
CA LYS A 139 -13.85 11.78 -2.02
C LYS A 139 -13.14 13.01 -1.45
N LYS A 140 -11.82 12.98 -1.32
CA LYS A 140 -10.96 14.04 -0.79
C LYS A 140 -9.60 14.01 -1.48
N SER A 141 -8.73 14.99 -1.20
CA SER A 141 -7.35 14.98 -1.73
C SER A 141 -6.64 13.68 -1.32
N SER A 142 -5.85 13.10 -2.25
CA SER A 142 -5.04 11.89 -2.00
C SER A 142 -4.15 12.03 -0.76
N SER A 143 -3.64 13.24 -0.50
CA SER A 143 -2.81 13.54 0.68
C SER A 143 -3.56 13.48 2.03
N LEU A 144 -4.88 13.38 2.03
CA LEU A 144 -5.68 13.25 3.26
C LEU A 144 -6.14 11.80 3.52
N TYR A 145 -5.67 10.84 2.72
CA TYR A 145 -5.99 9.43 2.93
C TYR A 145 -5.00 8.76 3.87
N PHE A 146 -5.53 8.14 4.92
CA PHE A 146 -4.82 7.24 5.82
C PHE A 146 -5.15 5.78 5.48
N PRO A 147 -4.39 4.79 5.97
CA PRO A 147 -4.68 3.38 5.71
C PRO A 147 -6.12 2.98 6.01
N ARG A 148 -6.70 3.51 7.11
CA ARG A 148 -8.12 3.25 7.46
C ARG A 148 -9.13 3.76 6.43
N ASP A 149 -8.80 4.84 5.70
CA ASP A 149 -9.69 5.39 4.68
C ASP A 149 -9.68 4.55 3.41
N LEU A 150 -8.49 4.04 3.05
CA LEU A 150 -8.30 3.17 1.88
C LEU A 150 -9.16 1.89 1.99
N ARG A 151 -9.17 1.23 3.16
CA ARG A 151 -9.95 0.00 3.35
C ARG A 151 -11.47 0.22 3.34
N LYS A 152 -11.93 1.47 3.50
CA LYS A 152 -13.35 1.85 3.47
C LYS A 152 -13.83 2.28 2.08
N MET A 153 -12.96 2.27 1.08
CA MET A 153 -13.35 2.54 -0.30
C MET A 153 -14.32 1.45 -0.77
N PRO A 154 -15.44 1.82 -1.41
CA PRO A 154 -16.46 0.84 -1.83
C PRO A 154 -15.95 -0.15 -2.89
N GLU A 155 -14.91 0.22 -3.64
CA GLU A 155 -14.26 -0.63 -4.62
C GLU A 155 -13.40 -1.73 -3.99
N MET A 156 -13.01 -1.58 -2.71
CA MET A 156 -12.09 -2.48 -2.01
C MET A 156 -12.84 -3.60 -1.29
N ARG A 157 -12.64 -4.83 -1.72
CA ARG A 157 -13.15 -6.05 -1.08
C ARG A 157 -12.04 -6.75 -0.32
N MET A 158 -12.22 -7.01 0.97
CA MET A 158 -11.25 -7.77 1.76
C MET A 158 -11.24 -9.24 1.34
N ILE A 159 -10.03 -9.76 1.05
CA ILE A 159 -9.82 -11.16 0.65
C ILE A 159 -8.95 -11.94 1.64
N PHE A 160 -8.26 -11.27 2.55
CA PHE A 160 -7.47 -11.91 3.60
C PHE A 160 -7.34 -11.00 4.83
N ARG A 161 -7.36 -11.62 6.01
CA ARG A 161 -6.99 -11.00 7.30
C ARG A 161 -6.19 -11.99 8.12
N GLY A 162 -5.03 -11.57 8.62
CA GLY A 162 -4.14 -12.42 9.40
C GLY A 162 -2.77 -11.76 9.58
N ASN A 163 -1.74 -12.51 9.24
CA ASN A 163 -0.36 -12.01 9.20
C ASN A 163 0.29 -12.33 7.84
N MET A 164 1.43 -11.70 7.57
CA MET A 164 2.12 -11.86 6.28
C MET A 164 2.50 -13.31 5.97
N LYS A 165 2.87 -14.11 7.00
CA LYS A 165 3.16 -15.54 6.80
C LYS A 165 1.92 -16.28 6.33
N GLY A 166 0.80 -16.16 7.03
CA GLY A 166 -0.45 -16.81 6.64
C GLY A 166 -0.96 -16.36 5.27
N MET A 167 -0.71 -15.10 4.88
CA MET A 167 -1.02 -14.61 3.54
C MET A 167 -0.17 -15.32 2.47
N LEU A 168 1.14 -15.47 2.69
CA LEU A 168 1.99 -16.23 1.77
C LEU A 168 1.60 -17.71 1.72
N ASP A 169 1.37 -18.33 2.86
CA ASP A 169 0.95 -19.74 2.94
C ASP A 169 -0.34 -20.00 2.11
N GLN A 170 -1.25 -19.02 2.09
CA GLN A 170 -2.51 -19.12 1.34
C GLN A 170 -2.36 -18.87 -0.16
N PHE A 171 -1.58 -17.87 -0.55
CA PHE A 171 -1.54 -17.39 -1.95
C PHE A 171 -0.28 -17.79 -2.70
N HIS A 172 0.79 -18.14 -2.00
CA HIS A 172 2.11 -18.52 -2.51
C HIS A 172 2.73 -19.64 -1.67
N PRO A 173 2.08 -20.82 -1.57
CA PRO A 173 2.58 -21.94 -0.75
C PRO A 173 3.99 -22.36 -1.15
N GLU A 174 4.38 -22.15 -2.41
CA GLU A 174 5.74 -22.41 -2.93
C GLU A 174 6.81 -21.51 -2.29
N LEU A 175 6.45 -20.35 -1.73
CA LEU A 175 7.35 -19.40 -1.06
C LEU A 175 7.36 -19.58 0.47
N ALA A 176 6.46 -20.39 1.00
CA ALA A 176 6.25 -20.55 2.43
C ALA A 176 7.20 -21.58 3.08
N VAL A 177 7.92 -22.36 2.31
CA VAL A 177 8.67 -23.59 2.73
C VAL A 177 10.18 -23.32 2.88
N SER A 178 10.60 -22.07 3.08
CA SER A 178 12.05 -21.82 3.29
C SER A 178 12.35 -21.24 4.65
#